data_9c27213ed2e714282aa1647363a0c63a
#
_entry.id   9c27213ed2e714282aa1647363a0c63a
#
_cell.length_a   1.000
_cell.length_b   1.000
_cell.length_c   1.000
_cell.angle_alpha   90.00
_cell.angle_beta   90.00
_cell.angle_gamma   90.00
#
_symmetry.space_group_name_H-M   'P 1'
#
loop_
_entity.id
_entity.type
_entity.pdbx_description
1 polymer ?
#
loop_
_entity_poly.entity_id
_entity_poly.type
_entity_poly.pdbx_seq_one_letter_code
_entity_poly.pdbx_strand_id
1 'polypeptide(L)'
;MDLQLKGKSVLVTGASKGIGRACAVAFAKEGVDTIHAVARSKADLEILSKSINDTYGANVKTYPIDVTDKALRDDLISKTEDIDILINNAGAIPSGSIYAVSEKAWRDGWELKVFGYIEMTRAYYTIFRERGYGVILNDIGNSGENPDFDYVAGSTGNSALMTFTKAIGGTSLNYGVRVLAVNPGPVDTGRMEKMLKQRAGIIFKDEGRWEELLERFPGGRASTPEEIANAITFLCSPLASYINGCVLTIDGGISARGSVV
;
A
#
# COMPACT_ATOMS: atom_id res chain seq x y z
N MET A 1 -18.59 -12.27 8.03
CA MET A 1 -19.19 -10.97 7.57
C MET A 1 -19.11 -10.98 6.07
N ASP A 2 -20.18 -10.73 5.36
CA ASP A 2 -20.15 -10.58 3.90
C ASP A 2 -19.77 -9.13 3.59
N LEU A 3 -18.64 -8.92 2.92
CA LEU A 3 -18.14 -7.59 2.58
C LEU A 3 -18.80 -6.99 1.33
N GLN A 4 -19.70 -7.73 0.64
CA GLN A 4 -20.42 -7.28 -0.54
C GLN A 4 -19.50 -6.82 -1.69
N LEU A 5 -18.38 -7.51 -1.87
CA LEU A 5 -17.38 -7.21 -2.91
C LEU A 5 -17.59 -8.04 -4.20
N LYS A 6 -18.54 -8.96 -4.20
CA LYS A 6 -18.86 -9.75 -5.39
C LYS A 6 -19.31 -8.84 -6.54
N GLY A 7 -18.81 -9.10 -7.75
CA GLY A 7 -19.09 -8.29 -8.94
C GLY A 7 -18.23 -7.02 -9.04
N LYS A 8 -17.33 -6.78 -8.09
CA LYS A 8 -16.43 -5.63 -8.12
C LYS A 8 -15.14 -5.94 -8.85
N SER A 9 -14.46 -4.88 -9.29
CA SER A 9 -13.12 -4.95 -9.86
C SER A 9 -12.15 -4.05 -9.08
N VAL A 10 -10.92 -4.55 -8.87
CA VAL A 10 -9.88 -3.86 -8.10
C VAL A 10 -8.57 -3.79 -8.87
N LEU A 11 -7.92 -2.62 -8.83
CA LEU A 11 -6.55 -2.46 -9.29
C LEU A 11 -5.62 -2.33 -8.09
N VAL A 12 -4.58 -3.16 -8.06
CA VAL A 12 -3.58 -3.17 -7.00
C VAL A 12 -2.19 -2.90 -7.58
N THR A 13 -1.57 -1.78 -7.21
CA THR A 13 -0.19 -1.49 -7.57
C THR A 13 0.77 -2.16 -6.59
N GLY A 14 1.92 -2.66 -7.09
CA GLY A 14 2.85 -3.44 -6.26
C GLY A 14 2.33 -4.81 -5.86
N ALA A 15 1.45 -5.41 -6.69
CA ALA A 15 0.74 -6.66 -6.39
C ALA A 15 1.61 -7.91 -6.34
N SER A 16 2.87 -7.86 -6.77
CA SER A 16 3.71 -9.07 -6.88
C SER A 16 4.19 -9.65 -5.55
N LYS A 17 4.29 -8.84 -4.49
CA LYS A 17 4.87 -9.23 -3.18
C LYS A 17 4.21 -8.47 -2.00
N GLY A 18 4.48 -8.98 -0.79
CA GLY A 18 4.10 -8.31 0.47
C GLY A 18 2.63 -7.96 0.56
N ILE A 19 2.32 -6.76 1.04
CA ILE A 19 0.95 -6.27 1.28
C ILE A 19 0.13 -6.28 -0.01
N GLY A 20 0.67 -5.81 -1.13
CA GLY A 20 -0.07 -5.78 -2.40
C GLY A 20 -0.50 -7.17 -2.89
N ARG A 21 0.38 -8.18 -2.74
CA ARG A 21 0.03 -9.58 -3.02
C ARG A 21 -1.06 -10.09 -2.08
N ALA A 22 -0.93 -9.80 -0.79
CA ALA A 22 -1.93 -10.19 0.20
C ALA A 22 -3.28 -9.51 -0.07
N CYS A 23 -3.30 -8.23 -0.49
CA CYS A 23 -4.52 -7.54 -0.92
C CYS A 23 -5.19 -8.24 -2.10
N ALA A 24 -4.44 -8.56 -3.15
CA ALA A 24 -5.00 -9.27 -4.31
C ALA A 24 -5.65 -10.61 -3.91
N VAL A 25 -5.00 -11.36 -3.01
CA VAL A 25 -5.54 -12.62 -2.48
C VAL A 25 -6.77 -12.37 -1.60
N ALA A 26 -6.75 -11.36 -0.73
CA ALA A 26 -7.88 -11.04 0.14
C ALA A 26 -9.12 -10.61 -0.65
N PHE A 27 -8.96 -9.77 -1.67
CA PHE A 27 -10.05 -9.39 -2.56
C PHE A 27 -10.62 -10.59 -3.34
N ALA A 28 -9.74 -11.50 -3.83
CA ALA A 28 -10.19 -12.73 -4.48
C ALA A 28 -11.02 -13.62 -3.55
N LYS A 29 -10.57 -13.77 -2.29
CA LYS A 29 -11.28 -14.53 -1.24
C LYS A 29 -12.67 -13.97 -0.93
N GLU A 30 -12.82 -12.65 -1.01
CA GLU A 30 -14.11 -11.96 -0.82
C GLU A 30 -14.97 -11.91 -2.10
N GLY A 31 -14.57 -12.61 -3.16
CA GLY A 31 -15.37 -12.81 -4.36
C GLY A 31 -15.35 -11.65 -5.35
N VAL A 32 -14.29 -10.83 -5.35
CA VAL A 32 -14.08 -9.82 -6.41
C VAL A 32 -13.92 -10.52 -7.75
N ASP A 33 -14.61 -10.05 -8.79
CA ASP A 33 -14.64 -10.68 -10.10
C ASP A 33 -13.35 -10.50 -10.90
N THR A 34 -12.79 -9.30 -10.87
CA THR A 34 -11.57 -8.98 -11.62
C THR A 34 -10.56 -8.25 -10.77
N ILE A 35 -9.31 -8.73 -10.81
CA ILE A 35 -8.17 -8.13 -10.15
C ILE A 35 -7.16 -7.68 -11.20
N HIS A 36 -6.88 -6.38 -11.28
CA HIS A 36 -5.85 -5.81 -12.10
C HIS A 36 -4.55 -5.71 -11.28
N ALA A 37 -3.66 -6.68 -11.46
CA ALA A 37 -2.42 -6.78 -10.70
C ALA A 37 -1.27 -6.08 -11.44
N VAL A 38 -0.74 -5.01 -10.85
CA VAL A 38 0.29 -4.16 -11.46
C VAL A 38 1.59 -4.28 -10.69
N ALA A 39 2.69 -4.65 -11.35
CA ALA A 39 4.06 -4.65 -10.81
C ALA A 39 5.07 -4.84 -11.94
N ARG A 40 6.35 -4.61 -11.67
CA ARG A 40 7.42 -4.76 -12.69
C ARG A 40 7.74 -6.22 -13.01
N SER A 41 7.64 -7.13 -12.06
CA SER A 41 7.99 -8.55 -12.23
C SER A 41 6.86 -9.32 -12.89
N LYS A 42 7.00 -9.61 -14.19
CA LYS A 42 6.05 -10.44 -14.94
C LYS A 42 5.89 -11.83 -14.33
N ALA A 43 7.01 -12.50 -13.99
CA ALA A 43 6.98 -13.85 -13.44
C ALA A 43 6.23 -13.93 -12.11
N ASP A 44 6.46 -12.97 -11.18
CA ASP A 44 5.74 -12.95 -9.90
C ASP A 44 4.24 -12.67 -10.09
N LEU A 45 3.85 -11.85 -11.07
CA LEU A 45 2.46 -11.59 -11.41
C LEU A 45 1.78 -12.82 -12.02
N GLU A 46 2.46 -13.58 -12.86
CA GLU A 46 1.95 -14.83 -13.45
C GLU A 46 1.72 -15.90 -12.36
N ILE A 47 2.65 -16.02 -11.40
CA ILE A 47 2.49 -16.90 -10.24
C ILE A 47 1.28 -16.49 -9.40
N LEU A 48 1.13 -15.20 -9.12
CA LEU A 48 -0.01 -14.68 -8.38
C LEU A 48 -1.33 -14.97 -9.11
N SER A 49 -1.39 -14.67 -10.41
CA SER A 49 -2.58 -14.88 -11.25
C SER A 49 -3.01 -16.34 -11.24
N LYS A 50 -2.06 -17.26 -11.47
CA LYS A 50 -2.34 -18.70 -11.43
C LYS A 50 -2.86 -19.11 -10.05
N SER A 51 -2.19 -18.72 -8.98
CA SER A 51 -2.59 -19.07 -7.61
C SER A 51 -4.00 -18.60 -7.26
N ILE A 52 -4.35 -17.36 -7.62
CA ILE A 52 -5.69 -16.81 -7.36
C ILE A 52 -6.75 -17.50 -8.21
N ASN A 53 -6.49 -17.70 -9.49
CA ASN A 53 -7.43 -18.36 -10.38
C ASN A 53 -7.72 -19.79 -9.93
N ASP A 54 -6.67 -20.58 -9.63
CA ASP A 54 -6.80 -21.99 -9.22
C ASP A 54 -7.53 -22.13 -7.87
N THR A 55 -7.40 -21.15 -6.97
CA THR A 55 -7.92 -21.24 -5.60
C THR A 55 -9.32 -20.61 -5.46
N TYR A 56 -9.55 -19.47 -6.10
CA TYR A 56 -10.75 -18.65 -5.89
C TYR A 56 -11.58 -18.44 -7.14
N GLY A 57 -11.06 -18.81 -8.34
CA GLY A 57 -11.75 -18.61 -9.61
C GLY A 57 -11.85 -17.14 -10.06
N ALA A 58 -11.18 -16.21 -9.39
CA ALA A 58 -11.19 -14.80 -9.75
C ALA A 58 -10.33 -14.55 -11.00
N ASN A 59 -10.78 -13.65 -11.87
CA ASN A 59 -10.05 -13.26 -13.07
C ASN A 59 -8.92 -12.28 -12.71
N VAL A 60 -7.66 -12.66 -12.91
CA VAL A 60 -6.51 -11.79 -12.66
C VAL A 60 -5.89 -11.36 -13.99
N LYS A 61 -5.99 -10.06 -14.28
CA LYS A 61 -5.30 -9.40 -15.39
C LYS A 61 -3.97 -8.82 -14.89
N THR A 62 -2.87 -9.19 -15.53
CA THR A 62 -1.52 -8.79 -15.10
C THR A 62 -0.98 -7.68 -15.99
N TYR A 63 -0.36 -6.66 -15.36
CA TYR A 63 0.28 -5.54 -16.01
C TYR A 63 1.73 -5.41 -15.54
N PRO A 64 2.69 -6.00 -16.28
CA PRO A 64 4.12 -5.97 -15.92
C PRO A 64 4.77 -4.64 -16.34
N ILE A 65 4.42 -3.56 -15.64
CA ILE A 65 4.87 -2.20 -15.93
C ILE A 65 5.51 -1.51 -14.73
N ASP A 66 6.31 -0.47 -14.99
CA ASP A 66 6.70 0.50 -13.99
C ASP A 66 5.73 1.69 -14.04
N VAL A 67 5.02 1.93 -12.95
CA VAL A 67 4.02 3.03 -12.87
C VAL A 67 4.64 4.43 -12.85
N THR A 68 5.98 4.54 -12.74
CA THR A 68 6.68 5.81 -12.90
C THR A 68 6.79 6.22 -14.38
N ASP A 69 6.73 5.26 -15.30
CA ASP A 69 6.65 5.55 -16.73
C ASP A 69 5.25 6.09 -17.07
N LYS A 70 5.23 7.37 -17.46
CA LYS A 70 3.97 8.07 -17.77
C LYS A 70 3.18 7.38 -18.90
N ALA A 71 3.85 6.95 -19.97
CA ALA A 71 3.17 6.36 -21.13
C ALA A 71 2.55 5.01 -20.78
N LEU A 72 3.27 4.16 -20.02
CA LEU A 72 2.77 2.89 -19.55
C LEU A 72 1.64 3.06 -18.52
N ARG A 73 1.73 4.08 -17.65
CA ARG A 73 0.68 4.41 -16.70
C ARG A 73 -0.59 4.91 -17.39
N ASP A 74 -0.47 5.79 -18.38
CA ASP A 74 -1.63 6.28 -19.13
C ASP A 74 -2.31 5.15 -19.93
N ASP A 75 -1.56 4.24 -20.53
CA ASP A 75 -2.09 3.04 -21.20
C ASP A 75 -2.79 2.11 -20.21
N LEU A 76 -2.22 1.90 -19.01
CA LEU A 76 -2.88 1.15 -17.95
C LEU A 76 -4.23 1.76 -17.58
N ILE A 77 -4.27 3.07 -17.32
CA ILE A 77 -5.49 3.78 -16.92
C ILE A 77 -6.56 3.61 -17.99
N SER A 78 -6.24 3.80 -19.28
CA SER A 78 -7.19 3.65 -20.38
C SER A 78 -7.78 2.24 -20.51
N LYS A 79 -7.05 1.21 -20.06
CA LYS A 79 -7.49 -0.19 -20.08
C LYS A 79 -8.25 -0.62 -18.83
N THR A 80 -8.33 0.23 -17.83
CA THR A 80 -8.86 -0.10 -16.50
C THR A 80 -9.77 1.00 -15.92
N GLU A 81 -10.41 1.78 -16.81
CA GLU A 81 -11.35 2.83 -16.42
C GLU A 81 -12.59 2.29 -15.67
N ASP A 82 -12.90 1.02 -15.86
CA ASP A 82 -14.06 0.32 -15.31
C ASP A 82 -13.85 -0.23 -13.87
N ILE A 83 -12.67 -0.10 -13.28
CA ILE A 83 -12.44 -0.59 -11.91
C ILE A 83 -13.30 0.16 -10.88
N ASP A 84 -13.67 -0.54 -9.80
CA ASP A 84 -14.40 0.05 -8.66
C ASP A 84 -13.45 0.56 -7.57
N ILE A 85 -12.28 -0.08 -7.44
CA ILE A 85 -11.36 0.11 -6.32
C ILE A 85 -9.92 0.28 -6.85
N LEU A 86 -9.25 1.35 -6.41
CA LEU A 86 -7.82 1.54 -6.60
C LEU A 86 -7.06 1.35 -5.29
N ILE A 87 -6.05 0.47 -5.28
CA ILE A 87 -5.12 0.30 -4.17
C ILE A 87 -3.73 0.81 -4.60
N ASN A 88 -3.35 1.97 -4.11
CA ASN A 88 -2.00 2.49 -4.22
C ASN A 88 -1.12 1.84 -3.14
N ASN A 89 -0.28 0.89 -3.54
CA ASN A 89 0.62 0.17 -2.64
C ASN A 89 2.07 0.10 -3.16
N ALA A 90 2.32 0.35 -4.44
CA ALA A 90 3.68 0.33 -4.98
C ALA A 90 4.57 1.39 -4.31
N GLY A 91 5.68 0.96 -3.70
CA GLY A 91 6.57 1.90 -3.03
C GLY A 91 7.93 1.29 -2.71
N ALA A 92 8.98 2.09 -2.87
CA ALA A 92 10.36 1.71 -2.60
C ALA A 92 11.19 2.94 -2.21
N ILE A 93 10.81 3.63 -1.11
CA ILE A 93 11.61 4.74 -0.59
C ILE A 93 12.82 4.17 0.15
N PRO A 94 14.04 4.68 -0.08
CA PRO A 94 15.25 4.22 0.59
C PRO A 94 15.23 4.56 2.08
N SER A 95 15.76 3.66 2.91
CA SER A 95 16.08 3.94 4.31
C SER A 95 17.40 4.68 4.39
N GLY A 96 17.55 5.53 5.41
CA GLY A 96 18.76 6.26 5.71
C GLY A 96 18.45 7.64 6.28
N SER A 97 19.48 8.20 6.98
CA SER A 97 19.44 9.55 7.52
C SER A 97 19.56 10.59 6.39
N ILE A 98 19.40 11.88 6.76
CA ILE A 98 19.59 13.01 5.83
C ILE A 98 20.97 13.03 5.17
N TYR A 99 21.97 12.44 5.79
CA TYR A 99 23.34 12.35 5.26
C TYR A 99 23.56 11.12 4.38
N ALA A 100 22.80 10.06 4.58
CA ALA A 100 23.00 8.77 3.93
C ALA A 100 22.21 8.63 2.62
N VAL A 101 21.04 9.28 2.50
CA VAL A 101 20.21 9.20 1.31
C VAL A 101 20.64 10.25 0.29
N SER A 102 21.12 9.80 -0.88
CA SER A 102 21.48 10.71 -1.97
C SER A 102 20.24 11.40 -2.55
N GLU A 103 20.41 12.60 -3.11
CA GLU A 103 19.36 13.35 -3.78
C GLU A 103 18.65 12.49 -4.84
N LYS A 104 19.41 11.76 -5.66
CA LYS A 104 18.85 10.88 -6.69
C LYS A 104 17.98 9.78 -6.09
N ALA A 105 18.46 9.08 -5.06
CA ALA A 105 17.70 8.00 -4.42
C ALA A 105 16.42 8.52 -3.75
N TRP A 106 16.46 9.74 -3.19
CA TRP A 106 15.29 10.40 -2.63
C TRP A 106 14.24 10.70 -3.70
N ARG A 107 14.67 11.33 -4.81
CA ARG A 107 13.78 11.65 -5.94
C ARG A 107 13.16 10.41 -6.56
N ASP A 108 13.96 9.38 -6.84
CA ASP A 108 13.49 8.10 -7.41
C ASP A 108 12.45 7.43 -6.50
N GLY A 109 12.69 7.41 -5.19
CA GLY A 109 11.75 6.86 -4.21
C GLY A 109 10.43 7.63 -4.14
N TRP A 110 10.50 8.96 -4.21
CA TRP A 110 9.33 9.81 -4.22
C TRP A 110 8.57 9.75 -5.54
N GLU A 111 9.27 9.63 -6.67
CA GLU A 111 8.64 9.46 -7.98
C GLU A 111 7.72 8.23 -7.98
N LEU A 112 8.21 7.11 -7.45
CA LEU A 112 7.41 5.89 -7.37
C LEU A 112 6.26 5.98 -6.36
N LYS A 113 6.55 6.41 -5.12
CA LYS A 113 5.55 6.33 -4.04
C LYS A 113 4.72 7.60 -3.94
N VAL A 114 5.35 8.76 -3.82
CA VAL A 114 4.60 10.00 -3.56
C VAL A 114 3.89 10.46 -4.84
N PHE A 115 4.64 10.71 -5.90
CA PHE A 115 4.06 11.17 -7.16
C PHE A 115 3.24 10.07 -7.85
N GLY A 116 3.69 8.80 -7.78
CA GLY A 116 2.92 7.68 -8.31
C GLY A 116 1.52 7.58 -7.68
N TYR A 117 1.39 7.71 -6.36
CA TYR A 117 0.08 7.71 -5.69
C TYR A 117 -0.76 8.93 -6.06
N ILE A 118 -0.15 10.12 -6.13
CA ILE A 118 -0.82 11.35 -6.54
C ILE A 118 -1.40 11.21 -7.95
N GLU A 119 -0.60 10.76 -8.92
CA GLU A 119 -1.01 10.66 -10.32
C GLU A 119 -2.08 9.56 -10.54
N MET A 120 -1.91 8.39 -9.92
CA MET A 120 -2.93 7.34 -9.97
C MET A 120 -4.24 7.82 -9.31
N THR A 121 -4.15 8.43 -8.12
CA THR A 121 -5.33 8.98 -7.44
C THR A 121 -6.01 10.04 -8.29
N ARG A 122 -5.26 10.97 -8.89
CA ARG A 122 -5.78 12.04 -9.74
C ARG A 122 -6.56 11.51 -10.94
N ALA A 123 -6.02 10.49 -11.61
CA ALA A 123 -6.66 9.90 -12.78
C ALA A 123 -7.96 9.17 -12.38
N TYR A 124 -7.89 8.25 -11.42
CA TYR A 124 -9.08 7.49 -11.02
C TYR A 124 -10.11 8.32 -10.24
N TYR A 125 -9.67 9.34 -9.51
CA TYR A 125 -10.62 10.26 -8.88
C TYR A 125 -11.49 10.98 -9.91
N THR A 126 -10.91 11.40 -11.05
CA THR A 126 -11.65 12.01 -12.15
C THR A 126 -12.70 11.04 -12.71
N ILE A 127 -12.27 9.81 -13.05
CA ILE A 127 -13.14 8.76 -13.60
C ILE A 127 -14.26 8.41 -12.60
N PHE A 128 -13.92 8.19 -11.34
CA PHE A 128 -14.86 7.82 -10.29
C PHE A 128 -15.87 8.92 -9.99
N ARG A 129 -15.42 10.18 -9.99
CA ARG A 129 -16.28 11.34 -9.80
C ARG A 129 -17.31 11.51 -10.93
N GLU A 130 -16.89 11.32 -12.17
CA GLU A 130 -17.79 11.40 -13.33
C GLU A 130 -18.88 10.33 -13.29
N ARG A 131 -18.56 9.12 -12.85
CA ARG A 131 -19.53 8.04 -12.75
C ARG A 131 -20.28 7.98 -11.40
N GLY A 132 -19.88 8.80 -10.40
CA GLY A 132 -20.57 8.91 -9.12
C GLY A 132 -20.27 7.82 -8.10
N TYR A 133 -19.26 6.99 -8.29
CA TYR A 133 -18.82 5.98 -7.31
C TYR A 133 -17.37 5.55 -7.52
N GLY A 134 -16.73 5.09 -6.47
CA GLY A 134 -15.40 4.49 -6.48
C GLY A 134 -14.70 4.60 -5.13
N VAL A 135 -13.67 3.79 -4.93
CA VAL A 135 -12.86 3.80 -3.71
C VAL A 135 -11.38 3.88 -4.07
N ILE A 136 -10.67 4.81 -3.45
CA ILE A 136 -9.21 4.92 -3.56
C ILE A 136 -8.63 4.74 -2.18
N LEU A 137 -7.75 3.76 -2.03
CA LEU A 137 -7.04 3.51 -0.79
C LEU A 137 -5.53 3.62 -1.01
N ASN A 138 -4.88 4.42 -0.16
CA ASN A 138 -3.44 4.63 -0.14
C ASN A 138 -2.80 3.82 0.99
N ASP A 139 -1.95 2.85 0.66
CA ASP A 139 -1.11 2.12 1.63
C ASP A 139 0.17 2.92 1.90
N ILE A 140 0.18 3.67 2.99
CA ILE A 140 1.21 4.69 3.24
C ILE A 140 2.33 4.15 4.14
N GLY A 141 2.11 4.09 5.45
CA GLY A 141 3.07 3.64 6.45
C GLY A 141 3.18 4.59 7.65
N ASN A 142 3.29 4.02 8.84
CA ASN A 142 3.21 4.72 10.12
C ASN A 142 4.33 5.76 10.37
N SER A 143 5.44 5.70 9.64
CA SER A 143 6.51 6.69 9.79
C SER A 143 6.10 8.12 9.39
N GLY A 144 4.93 8.31 8.81
CA GLY A 144 4.35 9.63 8.60
C GLY A 144 3.79 10.25 9.89
N GLU A 145 3.34 9.43 10.85
CA GLU A 145 2.87 9.82 12.19
C GLU A 145 3.99 9.74 13.21
N ASN A 146 4.87 8.76 13.07
CA ASN A 146 6.01 8.51 13.95
C ASN A 146 7.32 8.64 13.17
N PRO A 147 7.81 9.88 12.92
CA PRO A 147 8.97 10.11 12.07
C PRO A 147 10.24 9.44 12.60
N ASP A 148 10.97 8.82 11.69
CA ASP A 148 12.26 8.17 11.98
C ASP A 148 13.39 8.93 11.27
N PHE A 149 14.43 9.31 12.01
CA PHE A 149 15.63 9.97 11.50
C PHE A 149 16.35 9.10 10.45
N ASP A 150 16.38 7.79 10.67
CA ASP A 150 17.01 6.83 9.76
C ASP A 150 16.09 6.42 8.58
N TYR A 151 14.94 7.07 8.45
CA TYR A 151 13.99 6.91 7.34
C TYR A 151 13.39 8.25 6.90
N VAL A 152 14.19 9.32 6.93
CA VAL A 152 13.72 10.69 6.73
C VAL A 152 12.96 10.90 5.41
N ALA A 153 13.44 10.34 4.30
CA ALA A 153 12.76 10.43 3.00
C ALA A 153 11.38 9.75 2.99
N GLY A 154 11.26 8.63 3.71
CA GLY A 154 9.98 7.92 3.85
C GLY A 154 9.04 8.62 4.81
N SER A 155 9.53 9.09 5.96
CA SER A 155 8.72 9.82 6.94
C SER A 155 8.06 11.05 6.33
N THR A 156 8.83 11.87 5.63
CA THR A 156 8.31 13.08 4.97
C THR A 156 7.36 12.75 3.82
N GLY A 157 7.67 11.75 2.99
CA GLY A 157 6.79 11.31 1.91
C GLY A 157 5.46 10.72 2.42
N ASN A 158 5.51 9.93 3.48
CA ASN A 158 4.32 9.37 4.12
C ASN A 158 3.43 10.48 4.71
N SER A 159 4.02 11.46 5.42
CA SER A 159 3.28 12.62 5.95
C SER A 159 2.60 13.42 4.82
N ALA A 160 3.28 13.61 3.69
CA ALA A 160 2.71 14.27 2.52
C ALA A 160 1.48 13.51 1.99
N LEU A 161 1.58 12.17 1.85
CA LEU A 161 0.47 11.32 1.38
C LEU A 161 -0.70 11.26 2.36
N MET A 162 -0.44 11.31 3.67
CA MET A 162 -1.49 11.39 4.69
C MET A 162 -2.29 12.69 4.54
N THR A 163 -1.60 13.82 4.40
CA THR A 163 -2.24 15.12 4.19
C THR A 163 -2.99 15.15 2.86
N PHE A 164 -2.40 14.64 1.79
CA PHE A 164 -3.02 14.49 0.47
C PHE A 164 -4.33 13.69 0.54
N THR A 165 -4.30 12.53 1.19
CA THR A 165 -5.49 11.68 1.36
C THR A 165 -6.61 12.40 2.11
N LYS A 166 -6.28 13.06 3.23
CA LYS A 166 -7.26 13.83 4.02
C LYS A 166 -7.84 15.01 3.24
N ALA A 167 -6.99 15.74 2.49
CA ALA A 167 -7.42 16.89 1.71
C ALA A 167 -8.43 16.52 0.61
N ILE A 168 -8.19 15.43 -0.12
CA ILE A 168 -9.12 14.95 -1.16
C ILE A 168 -10.34 14.31 -0.52
N GLY A 169 -10.15 13.42 0.45
CA GLY A 169 -11.21 12.69 1.13
C GLY A 169 -12.21 13.60 1.84
N GLY A 170 -11.79 14.79 2.28
CA GLY A 170 -12.65 15.74 2.98
C GLY A 170 -13.89 16.18 2.18
N THR A 171 -13.86 16.10 0.85
CA THR A 171 -14.98 16.48 -0.02
C THR A 171 -15.42 15.37 -0.99
N SER A 172 -14.64 14.31 -1.12
CA SER A 172 -14.83 13.30 -2.16
C SER A 172 -16.17 12.56 -2.07
N LEU A 173 -16.69 12.37 -0.85
CA LEU A 173 -17.97 11.69 -0.62
C LEU A 173 -19.16 12.45 -1.23
N ASN A 174 -19.05 13.76 -1.42
CA ASN A 174 -20.06 14.57 -2.10
C ASN A 174 -20.23 14.15 -3.58
N TYR A 175 -19.27 13.42 -4.13
CA TYR A 175 -19.24 12.91 -5.49
C TYR A 175 -19.36 11.39 -5.55
N GLY A 176 -19.75 10.74 -4.44
CA GLY A 176 -19.84 9.28 -4.36
C GLY A 176 -18.51 8.56 -4.30
N VAL A 177 -17.39 9.27 -4.12
CA VAL A 177 -16.05 8.69 -4.10
C VAL A 177 -15.51 8.67 -2.68
N ARG A 178 -14.91 7.55 -2.26
CA ARG A 178 -14.17 7.47 -1.01
C ARG A 178 -12.66 7.49 -1.26
N VAL A 179 -11.95 8.33 -0.52
CA VAL A 179 -10.47 8.41 -0.55
C VAL A 179 -9.98 8.31 0.88
N LEU A 180 -9.24 7.25 1.18
CA LEU A 180 -8.78 6.94 2.53
C LEU A 180 -7.42 6.25 2.49
N ALA A 181 -6.80 6.06 3.63
CA ALA A 181 -5.50 5.42 3.72
C ALA A 181 -5.36 4.49 4.92
N VAL A 182 -4.34 3.64 4.84
CA VAL A 182 -3.80 2.90 5.98
C VAL A 182 -2.34 3.29 6.22
N ASN A 183 -1.91 3.25 7.50
CA ASN A 183 -0.54 3.39 7.94
C ASN A 183 -0.07 2.09 8.60
N PRO A 184 0.42 1.11 7.83
CA PRO A 184 1.03 -0.07 8.42
C PRO A 184 2.27 0.29 9.24
N GLY A 185 2.46 -0.41 10.36
CA GLY A 185 3.72 -0.47 11.07
C GLY A 185 4.71 -1.44 10.43
N PRO A 186 5.56 -2.12 11.23
CA PRO A 186 6.40 -3.19 10.75
C PRO A 186 5.56 -4.37 10.24
N VAL A 187 5.74 -4.74 8.97
CA VAL A 187 5.05 -5.86 8.32
C VAL A 187 6.06 -6.91 7.89
N ASP A 188 5.81 -8.17 8.21
CA ASP A 188 6.67 -9.30 7.87
C ASP A 188 6.71 -9.52 6.34
N THR A 189 7.71 -8.92 5.74
CA THR A 189 7.99 -8.97 4.30
C THR A 189 9.49 -9.11 4.09
N GLY A 190 9.90 -9.65 2.95
CA GLY A 190 11.34 -9.73 2.64
C GLY A 190 12.07 -8.37 2.65
N ARG A 191 11.33 -7.25 2.52
CA ARG A 191 11.90 -5.90 2.69
C ARG A 191 12.24 -5.63 4.16
N MET A 192 11.35 -5.97 5.08
CA MET A 192 11.57 -5.78 6.51
C MET A 192 12.71 -6.66 7.00
N GLU A 193 12.73 -7.94 6.64
CA GLU A 193 13.82 -8.85 6.99
C GLU A 193 15.19 -8.29 6.57
N LYS A 194 15.29 -7.82 5.31
CA LYS A 194 16.52 -7.18 4.82
C LYS A 194 16.92 -5.96 5.67
N MET A 195 15.97 -5.12 6.01
CA MET A 195 16.21 -3.93 6.85
C MET A 195 16.66 -4.32 8.26
N LEU A 196 16.02 -5.33 8.87
CA LEU A 196 16.38 -5.79 10.21
C LEU A 196 17.77 -6.46 10.24
N LYS A 197 18.12 -7.22 9.21
CA LYS A 197 19.48 -7.79 9.06
C LYS A 197 20.54 -6.70 9.01
N GLN A 198 20.36 -5.68 8.19
CA GLN A 198 21.26 -4.53 8.14
C GLN A 198 21.38 -3.83 9.50
N ARG A 199 20.26 -3.63 10.20
CA ARG A 199 20.24 -2.98 11.52
C ARG A 199 20.91 -3.86 12.60
N ALA A 200 20.72 -5.17 12.57
CA ALA A 200 21.40 -6.12 13.45
C ALA A 200 22.94 -6.12 13.23
N GLY A 201 23.38 -6.05 11.98
CA GLY A 201 24.79 -5.89 11.63
C GLY A 201 25.42 -4.63 12.24
N ILE A 202 24.65 -3.53 12.30
CA ILE A 202 25.12 -2.27 12.93
C ILE A 202 25.14 -2.40 14.46
N ILE A 203 24.06 -2.90 15.07
CA ILE A 203 23.86 -2.91 16.52
C ILE A 203 24.67 -4.03 17.19
N PHE A 204 24.55 -5.25 16.65
CA PHE A 204 25.11 -6.46 17.24
C PHE A 204 26.41 -6.90 16.57
N LYS A 205 26.83 -6.25 15.47
CA LYS A 205 27.92 -6.70 14.59
C LYS A 205 27.69 -8.11 13.98
N ASP A 206 26.43 -8.52 13.92
CA ASP A 206 25.98 -9.83 13.43
C ASP A 206 24.58 -9.72 12.82
N GLU A 207 24.47 -9.87 11.49
CA GLU A 207 23.20 -9.83 10.76
C GLU A 207 22.30 -11.01 11.12
N GLY A 208 22.87 -12.15 11.57
CA GLY A 208 22.12 -13.36 11.94
C GLY A 208 21.23 -13.15 13.17
N ARG A 209 21.51 -12.15 13.98
CA ARG A 209 20.74 -11.80 15.20
C ARG A 209 19.56 -10.86 14.96
N TRP A 210 19.11 -10.73 13.72
CA TRP A 210 18.04 -9.80 13.35
C TRP A 210 16.70 -10.11 14.03
N GLU A 211 16.41 -11.35 14.35
CA GLU A 211 15.16 -11.76 15.02
C GLU A 211 15.05 -11.17 16.44
N GLU A 212 16.19 -10.94 17.12
CA GLU A 212 16.19 -10.29 18.44
C GLU A 212 15.62 -8.86 18.39
N LEU A 213 15.64 -8.20 17.24
CA LEU A 213 15.03 -6.89 17.05
C LEU A 213 13.50 -6.94 17.02
N LEU A 214 12.90 -8.10 16.76
CA LEU A 214 11.46 -8.29 16.77
C LEU A 214 10.87 -8.13 18.20
N GLU A 215 11.63 -8.45 19.23
CA GLU A 215 11.20 -8.28 20.63
C GLU A 215 10.82 -6.83 20.97
N ARG A 216 11.35 -5.87 20.21
CA ARG A 216 11.03 -4.45 20.35
C ARG A 216 9.68 -4.06 19.76
N PHE A 217 9.10 -4.92 18.93
CA PHE A 217 7.80 -4.68 18.31
C PHE A 217 6.66 -5.07 19.24
N PRO A 218 5.46 -4.51 19.07
CA PRO A 218 4.28 -4.91 19.84
C PRO A 218 4.02 -6.41 19.74
N GLY A 219 3.87 -7.07 20.87
CA GLY A 219 3.69 -8.52 20.94
C GLY A 219 4.88 -9.34 20.46
N GLY A 220 6.10 -8.74 20.37
CA GLY A 220 7.33 -9.44 19.96
C GLY A 220 7.35 -9.85 18.47
N ARG A 221 6.52 -9.25 17.63
CA ARG A 221 6.42 -9.60 16.21
C ARG A 221 6.07 -8.42 15.30
N ALA A 222 6.35 -8.56 14.03
CA ALA A 222 5.72 -7.74 13.01
C ALA A 222 4.28 -8.21 12.73
N SER A 223 3.48 -7.37 12.11
CA SER A 223 2.20 -7.79 11.53
C SER A 223 2.44 -8.65 10.28
N THR A 224 1.48 -9.50 9.94
CA THR A 224 1.52 -10.19 8.65
C THR A 224 0.95 -9.31 7.53
N PRO A 225 1.33 -9.52 6.27
CA PRO A 225 0.70 -8.85 5.14
C PRO A 225 -0.81 -9.04 5.10
N GLU A 226 -1.31 -10.20 5.53
CA GLU A 226 -2.72 -10.55 5.58
C GLU A 226 -3.49 -9.70 6.62
N GLU A 227 -2.88 -9.40 7.78
CA GLU A 227 -3.50 -8.52 8.79
C GLU A 227 -3.75 -7.12 8.22
N ILE A 228 -2.83 -6.60 7.40
CA ILE A 228 -3.00 -5.32 6.72
C ILE A 228 -4.03 -5.44 5.59
N ALA A 229 -3.92 -6.49 4.77
CA ALA A 229 -4.82 -6.72 3.63
C ALA A 229 -6.29 -6.88 4.06
N ASN A 230 -6.56 -7.55 5.19
CA ASN A 230 -7.91 -7.71 5.74
C ASN A 230 -8.53 -6.35 6.09
N ALA A 231 -7.77 -5.45 6.71
CA ALA A 231 -8.24 -4.10 7.02
C ALA A 231 -8.49 -3.29 5.74
N ILE A 232 -7.58 -3.37 4.76
CA ILE A 232 -7.73 -2.72 3.45
C ILE A 232 -9.01 -3.20 2.76
N THR A 233 -9.23 -4.50 2.71
CA THR A 233 -10.40 -5.10 2.05
C THR A 233 -11.71 -4.65 2.70
N PHE A 234 -11.77 -4.64 4.04
CA PHE A 234 -12.91 -4.09 4.79
C PHE A 234 -13.14 -2.62 4.48
N LEU A 235 -12.09 -1.79 4.55
CA LEU A 235 -12.18 -0.36 4.29
C LEU A 235 -12.64 -0.04 2.86
N CYS A 236 -12.33 -0.90 1.90
CA CYS A 236 -12.79 -0.75 0.51
C CYS A 236 -14.21 -1.24 0.28
N SER A 237 -14.78 -1.99 1.21
CA SER A 237 -16.12 -2.58 1.08
C SER A 237 -17.25 -1.56 1.26
N PRO A 238 -18.48 -1.87 0.76
CA PRO A 238 -19.67 -1.08 1.04
C PRO A 238 -19.99 -0.94 2.54
N LEU A 239 -19.54 -1.87 3.39
CA LEU A 239 -19.77 -1.81 4.85
C LEU A 239 -19.01 -0.64 5.51
N ALA A 240 -17.97 -0.12 4.86
CA ALA A 240 -17.22 1.05 5.28
C ALA A 240 -17.69 2.34 4.58
N SER A 241 -18.93 2.40 4.08
CA SER A 241 -19.45 3.47 3.21
C SER A 241 -19.34 4.89 3.79
N TYR A 242 -19.31 5.04 5.11
CA TYR A 242 -19.17 6.34 5.79
C TYR A 242 -17.77 6.60 6.34
N ILE A 243 -16.80 5.69 6.08
CA ILE A 243 -15.39 5.89 6.42
C ILE A 243 -14.69 6.54 5.22
N ASN A 244 -14.30 7.81 5.35
CA ASN A 244 -13.70 8.60 4.29
C ASN A 244 -12.77 9.69 4.85
N GLY A 245 -11.79 10.13 4.08
CA GLY A 245 -10.88 11.21 4.46
C GLY A 245 -10.00 10.90 5.69
N CYS A 246 -9.89 9.65 6.07
CA CYS A 246 -9.14 9.20 7.25
C CYS A 246 -7.89 8.42 6.87
N VAL A 247 -7.01 8.27 7.84
CA VAL A 247 -5.84 7.39 7.79
C VAL A 247 -5.95 6.44 8.98
N LEU A 248 -6.09 5.15 8.72
CA LEU A 248 -6.14 4.13 9.77
C LEU A 248 -4.74 3.60 10.04
N THR A 249 -4.22 3.82 11.24
CA THR A 249 -2.92 3.29 11.66
C THR A 249 -3.06 1.84 12.13
N ILE A 250 -2.25 0.94 11.55
CA ILE A 250 -2.25 -0.51 11.80
C ILE A 250 -0.82 -0.91 12.18
N ASP A 251 -0.40 -0.62 13.40
CA ASP A 251 0.99 -0.75 13.83
C ASP A 251 1.17 -1.39 15.22
N GLY A 252 0.11 -2.02 15.75
CA GLY A 252 0.13 -2.61 17.08
C GLY A 252 0.27 -1.59 18.21
N GLY A 253 0.03 -0.31 17.93
CA GLY A 253 0.11 0.78 18.91
C GLY A 253 1.48 1.45 19.01
N ILE A 254 2.40 1.21 18.05
CA ILE A 254 3.73 1.86 18.05
C ILE A 254 3.58 3.39 18.06
N SER A 255 2.77 3.94 17.16
CA SER A 255 2.58 5.38 17.03
C SER A 255 1.83 6.02 18.21
N ALA A 256 1.16 5.20 19.03
CA ALA A 256 0.47 5.64 20.24
C ALA A 256 1.31 5.49 21.53
N ARG A 257 2.53 4.94 21.44
CA ARG A 257 3.42 4.82 22.61
C ARG A 257 3.83 6.22 23.06
N GLY A 258 3.52 6.54 24.31
CA GLY A 258 3.95 7.79 24.92
C GLY A 258 5.47 7.94 24.93
N SER A 259 5.95 9.17 25.12
CA SER A 259 7.37 9.44 25.35
C SER A 259 7.86 8.62 26.54
N VAL A 260 8.96 7.90 26.34
CA VAL A 260 9.69 7.28 27.46
C VAL A 260 10.50 8.40 28.10
N VAL A 261 9.88 9.08 29.07
CA VAL A 261 10.59 9.97 30.01
C VAL A 261 10.58 9.26 31.36
#